data_6c8b7aaa8dfb55107da5c1e062bcc952
#
_entry.id   6c8b7aaa8dfb55107da5c1e062bcc952
#
_cell.length_a   1.000
_cell.length_b   1.000
_cell.length_c   1.000
_cell.angle_alpha   90.00
_cell.angle_beta   90.00
_cell.angle_gamma   90.00
#
_symmetry.space_group_name_H-M   'P 1'
#
loop_
_entity.id
_entity.type
_entity.pdbx_description
1 polymer ?
#
loop_
_entity_poly.entity_id
_entity_poly.type
_entity_poly.pdbx_seq_one_letter_code
_entity_poly.pdbx_strand_id
1 'polypeptide(L)'
;MEVSETTFEQDVIERSKTVPVVVDFWAGWCGPCLALGPVLEQAVEEREGQVVLAKVDVDQNPGLSARYDVRGIPAVKAFKNGRLVSEFVGAQPKPAVAAFLDSLSGPSAGEQLLEELQASGEFPEILGPLAEQDYERALEWLMSEVAEADGERRTRLREVMVAIFDELGQHDPVSENYRRRLATTLY
;
A
#
# COMPACT_ATOMS: atom_id res chain seq x y z
N MET A 1 17.74 -6.93 -4.68
CA MET A 1 17.79 -8.38 -4.34
C MET A 1 16.84 -9.13 -5.26
N GLU A 2 17.18 -10.34 -5.69
CA GLU A 2 16.24 -11.19 -6.47
C GLU A 2 15.27 -11.87 -5.49
N VAL A 3 13.99 -11.94 -5.89
CA VAL A 3 12.90 -12.50 -5.09
C VAL A 3 12.10 -13.49 -5.93
N SER A 4 11.70 -14.60 -5.31
CA SER A 4 10.91 -15.67 -5.92
C SER A 4 9.55 -15.86 -5.21
N GLU A 5 8.68 -16.69 -5.79
CA GLU A 5 7.39 -17.08 -5.17
C GLU A 5 7.57 -17.61 -3.74
N THR A 6 8.68 -18.29 -3.45
CA THR A 6 8.94 -18.88 -2.14
C THR A 6 9.47 -17.88 -1.11
N THR A 7 10.11 -16.80 -1.55
CA THR A 7 10.73 -15.80 -0.65
C THR A 7 9.92 -14.51 -0.57
N PHE A 8 8.95 -14.29 -1.45
CA PHE A 8 8.21 -13.03 -1.57
C PHE A 8 7.54 -12.61 -0.25
N GLU A 9 6.94 -13.55 0.46
CA GLU A 9 6.26 -13.25 1.72
C GLU A 9 7.24 -12.66 2.74
N GLN A 10 8.41 -13.30 2.90
CA GLN A 10 9.42 -12.86 3.86
C GLN A 10 10.16 -11.61 3.38
N ASP A 11 10.60 -11.58 2.11
CA ASP A 11 11.52 -10.58 1.58
C ASP A 11 10.80 -9.29 1.13
N VAL A 12 9.50 -9.37 0.87
CA VAL A 12 8.69 -8.22 0.45
C VAL A 12 7.64 -7.87 1.50
N ILE A 13 6.70 -8.78 1.79
CA ILE A 13 5.55 -8.47 2.63
C ILE A 13 5.98 -8.19 4.07
N GLU A 14 6.65 -9.14 4.73
CA GLU A 14 7.10 -8.95 6.12
C GLU A 14 8.14 -7.84 6.23
N ARG A 15 9.07 -7.75 5.28
CA ARG A 15 10.09 -6.70 5.27
C ARG A 15 9.48 -5.31 5.10
N SER A 16 8.41 -5.18 4.32
CA SER A 16 7.74 -3.89 4.09
C SER A 16 7.06 -3.31 5.34
N LYS A 17 6.93 -4.07 6.40
CA LYS A 17 6.47 -3.59 7.72
C LYS A 17 7.49 -2.73 8.44
N THR A 18 8.77 -2.81 8.06
CA THR A 18 9.87 -2.04 8.67
C THR A 18 10.46 -1.00 7.73
N VAL A 19 10.48 -1.27 6.43
CA VAL A 19 11.04 -0.39 5.40
C VAL A 19 10.28 -0.61 4.09
N PRO A 20 9.85 0.42 3.37
CA PRO A 20 9.18 0.23 2.09
C PRO A 20 10.00 -0.63 1.13
N VAL A 21 9.35 -1.59 0.47
CA VAL A 21 9.96 -2.47 -0.52
C VAL A 21 9.36 -2.17 -1.90
N VAL A 22 10.20 -1.80 -2.84
CA VAL A 22 9.83 -1.60 -4.25
C VAL A 22 10.17 -2.86 -5.02
N VAL A 23 9.20 -3.43 -5.69
CA VAL A 23 9.34 -4.65 -6.51
C VAL A 23 9.32 -4.28 -7.99
N ASP A 24 10.40 -4.57 -8.69
CA ASP A 24 10.52 -4.46 -10.15
C ASP A 24 10.18 -5.82 -10.79
N PHE A 25 9.04 -5.89 -11.45
CA PHE A 25 8.65 -7.04 -12.27
C PHE A 25 9.24 -6.87 -13.68
N TRP A 26 10.19 -7.73 -14.05
CA TRP A 26 11.02 -7.61 -15.23
C TRP A 26 11.24 -8.94 -15.94
N ALA A 27 11.86 -8.90 -17.12
CA ALA A 27 12.38 -10.10 -17.81
C ALA A 27 13.63 -9.76 -18.61
N GLY A 28 14.49 -10.76 -18.84
CA GLY A 28 15.74 -10.57 -19.56
C GLY A 28 15.61 -10.15 -21.03
N TRP A 29 14.49 -10.45 -21.67
CA TRP A 29 14.19 -10.06 -23.06
C TRP A 29 13.51 -8.68 -23.17
N CYS A 30 13.13 -8.06 -22.06
CA CYS A 30 12.40 -6.80 -22.01
C CYS A 30 13.36 -5.61 -22.09
N GLY A 31 13.54 -5.02 -23.27
CA GLY A 31 14.40 -3.86 -23.47
C GLY A 31 14.11 -2.68 -22.55
N PRO A 32 12.82 -2.23 -22.40
CA PRO A 32 12.46 -1.17 -21.46
C PRO A 32 12.78 -1.50 -20.00
N CYS A 33 12.68 -2.77 -19.58
CA CYS A 33 13.05 -3.21 -18.22
C CYS A 33 14.55 -3.06 -17.98
N LEU A 34 15.37 -3.45 -18.97
CA LEU A 34 16.83 -3.32 -18.90
C LEU A 34 17.27 -1.84 -18.82
N ALA A 35 16.50 -0.92 -19.40
CA ALA A 35 16.75 0.52 -19.28
C ALA A 35 16.31 1.10 -17.93
N LEU A 36 15.19 0.61 -17.35
CA LEU A 36 14.65 1.08 -16.08
C LEU A 36 15.45 0.57 -14.87
N GLY A 37 15.94 -0.69 -14.92
CA GLY A 37 16.64 -1.33 -13.81
C GLY A 37 17.73 -0.48 -13.17
N PRO A 38 18.72 0.01 -13.95
CA PRO A 38 19.78 0.88 -13.42
C PRO A 38 19.25 2.20 -12.82
N VAL A 39 18.16 2.75 -13.36
CA VAL A 39 17.53 3.98 -12.84
C VAL A 39 16.93 3.72 -11.46
N LEU A 40 16.22 2.59 -11.28
CA LEU A 40 15.68 2.17 -9.99
C LEU A 40 16.79 1.89 -8.98
N GLU A 41 17.82 1.13 -9.39
CA GLU A 41 18.96 0.78 -8.53
C GLU A 41 19.64 2.03 -8.00
N GLN A 42 19.97 2.97 -8.87
CA GLN A 42 20.59 4.24 -8.48
C GLN A 42 19.67 5.08 -7.57
N ALA A 43 18.38 5.20 -7.92
CA ALA A 43 17.45 6.00 -7.15
C ALA A 43 17.20 5.43 -5.74
N VAL A 44 17.21 4.10 -5.57
CA VAL A 44 17.12 3.44 -4.26
C VAL A 44 18.41 3.60 -3.46
N GLU A 45 19.59 3.46 -4.11
CA GLU A 45 20.89 3.65 -3.46
C GLU A 45 21.03 5.09 -2.88
N GLU A 46 20.57 6.11 -3.62
CA GLU A 46 20.54 7.51 -3.18
C GLU A 46 19.70 7.73 -1.89
N ARG A 47 18.87 6.76 -1.48
CA ARG A 47 18.02 6.82 -0.28
C ARG A 47 18.56 6.04 0.93
N GLU A 48 19.79 5.56 0.85
CA GLU A 48 20.56 5.04 1.99
C GLU A 48 19.80 4.06 2.90
N GLY A 49 19.04 3.13 2.29
CA GLY A 49 18.28 2.10 3.03
C GLY A 49 16.89 2.50 3.49
N GLN A 50 16.42 3.71 3.19
CA GLN A 50 15.03 4.12 3.46
C GLN A 50 14.00 3.41 2.57
N VAL A 51 14.46 2.78 1.48
CA VAL A 51 13.67 1.95 0.56
C VAL A 51 14.53 0.77 0.13
N VAL A 52 13.92 -0.38 -0.06
CA VAL A 52 14.59 -1.59 -0.57
C VAL A 52 14.08 -1.94 -1.96
N LEU A 53 14.98 -2.29 -2.88
CA LEU A 53 14.63 -2.79 -4.21
C LEU A 53 14.67 -4.32 -4.24
N ALA A 54 13.55 -4.93 -4.56
CA ALA A 54 13.40 -6.33 -4.92
C ALA A 54 13.15 -6.46 -6.43
N LYS A 55 13.61 -7.53 -7.04
CA LYS A 55 13.42 -7.80 -8.46
C LYS A 55 12.78 -9.18 -8.64
N VAL A 56 11.74 -9.25 -9.44
CA VAL A 56 10.99 -10.48 -9.75
C VAL A 56 11.04 -10.71 -11.25
N ASP A 57 11.71 -11.78 -11.66
CA ASP A 57 11.69 -12.26 -13.05
C ASP A 57 10.32 -12.92 -13.31
N VAL A 58 9.51 -12.34 -14.21
CA VAL A 58 8.15 -12.79 -14.48
C VAL A 58 8.09 -14.15 -15.15
N ASP A 59 9.14 -14.52 -15.90
CA ASP A 59 9.22 -15.83 -16.57
C ASP A 59 9.46 -16.95 -15.56
N GLN A 60 10.17 -16.65 -14.47
CA GLN A 60 10.46 -17.62 -13.41
C GLN A 60 9.39 -17.61 -12.29
N ASN A 61 8.59 -16.55 -12.19
CA ASN A 61 7.61 -16.35 -11.14
C ASN A 61 6.22 -15.95 -11.67
N PRO A 62 5.60 -16.79 -12.53
CA PRO A 62 4.30 -16.48 -13.15
C PRO A 62 3.17 -16.38 -12.12
N GLY A 63 3.25 -17.09 -10.99
CA GLY A 63 2.27 -17.00 -9.91
C GLY A 63 2.27 -15.62 -9.22
N LEU A 64 3.44 -14.99 -9.04
CA LEU A 64 3.52 -13.61 -8.52
C LEU A 64 2.94 -12.62 -9.53
N SER A 65 3.23 -12.79 -10.82
CA SER A 65 2.67 -11.94 -11.87
C SER A 65 1.14 -12.00 -11.89
N ALA A 66 0.56 -13.19 -11.74
CA ALA A 66 -0.88 -13.37 -11.65
C ALA A 66 -1.47 -12.79 -10.35
N ARG A 67 -0.82 -13.05 -9.20
CA ARG A 67 -1.27 -12.56 -7.88
C ARG A 67 -1.34 -11.05 -7.81
N TYR A 68 -0.39 -10.35 -8.45
CA TYR A 68 -0.30 -8.90 -8.44
C TYR A 68 -0.78 -8.24 -9.73
N ASP A 69 -1.54 -8.95 -10.57
CA ASP A 69 -2.14 -8.44 -11.82
C ASP A 69 -1.13 -7.73 -12.74
N VAL A 70 0.05 -8.33 -12.91
CA VAL A 70 1.10 -7.81 -13.80
C VAL A 70 0.74 -8.16 -15.24
N ARG A 71 0.15 -7.22 -15.96
CA ARG A 71 -0.29 -7.40 -17.37
C ARG A 71 0.72 -6.90 -18.39
N GLY A 72 1.73 -6.20 -17.96
CA GLY A 72 2.80 -5.67 -18.82
C GLY A 72 4.02 -5.31 -18.01
N ILE A 73 5.21 -5.38 -18.63
CA ILE A 73 6.49 -5.09 -18.00
C ILE A 73 7.26 -3.99 -18.75
N PRO A 74 8.08 -3.19 -18.02
CA PRO A 74 8.31 -3.25 -16.58
C PRO A 74 7.07 -2.84 -15.79
N ALA A 75 6.83 -3.49 -14.66
CA ALA A 75 5.83 -3.07 -13.69
C ALA A 75 6.50 -2.92 -12.32
N VAL A 76 6.38 -1.74 -11.75
CA VAL A 76 7.00 -1.43 -10.46
C VAL A 76 5.91 -1.24 -9.42
N LYS A 77 6.01 -1.99 -8.33
CA LYS A 77 5.02 -1.99 -7.24
C LYS A 77 5.71 -1.73 -5.91
N ALA A 78 5.14 -0.81 -5.12
CA ALA A 78 5.67 -0.45 -3.81
C ALA A 78 4.81 -1.05 -2.70
N PHE A 79 5.47 -1.70 -1.75
CA PHE A 79 4.86 -2.29 -0.57
C PHE A 79 5.30 -1.53 0.68
N LYS A 80 4.35 -1.23 1.56
CA LYS A 80 4.58 -0.63 2.87
C LYS A 80 3.56 -1.20 3.85
N ASN A 81 3.97 -1.44 5.10
CA ASN A 81 3.11 -2.03 6.13
C ASN A 81 2.44 -3.36 5.71
N GLY A 82 3.14 -4.18 4.90
CA GLY A 82 2.64 -5.45 4.39
C GLY A 82 1.67 -5.34 3.21
N ARG A 83 1.45 -4.15 2.65
CA ARG A 83 0.45 -3.87 1.62
C ARG A 83 1.04 -3.18 0.39
N LEU A 84 0.39 -3.39 -0.77
CA LEU A 84 0.66 -2.63 -1.99
C LEU A 84 0.09 -1.22 -1.83
N VAL A 85 0.95 -0.20 -1.83
CA VAL A 85 0.56 1.19 -1.60
C VAL A 85 0.65 2.06 -2.85
N SER A 86 1.48 1.70 -3.82
CA SER A 86 1.63 2.48 -5.07
C SER A 86 2.22 1.61 -6.17
N GLU A 87 1.96 1.96 -7.43
CA GLU A 87 2.50 1.25 -8.58
C GLU A 87 2.59 2.13 -9.82
N PHE A 88 3.43 1.73 -10.77
CA PHE A 88 3.41 2.22 -12.14
C PHE A 88 3.81 1.13 -13.13
N VAL A 89 3.38 1.27 -14.39
CA VAL A 89 3.71 0.37 -15.50
C VAL A 89 4.45 1.13 -16.59
N GLY A 90 5.43 0.49 -17.21
CA GLY A 90 6.28 1.06 -18.24
C GLY A 90 7.52 1.77 -17.71
N ALA A 91 8.50 1.98 -18.59
CA ALA A 91 9.72 2.69 -18.24
C ALA A 91 9.41 4.16 -17.92
N GLN A 92 9.96 4.64 -16.80
CA GLN A 92 9.81 6.00 -16.32
C GLN A 92 11.16 6.73 -16.31
N PRO A 93 11.19 8.05 -16.56
CA PRO A 93 12.40 8.84 -16.44
C PRO A 93 12.82 9.01 -14.97
N LYS A 94 14.13 9.23 -14.73
CA LYS A 94 14.70 9.36 -13.38
C LYS A 94 13.91 10.31 -12.44
N PRO A 95 13.42 11.51 -12.86
CA PRO A 95 12.62 12.36 -11.98
C PRO A 95 11.29 11.73 -11.53
N ALA A 96 10.62 10.96 -12.40
CA ALA A 96 9.38 10.30 -12.05
C ALA A 96 9.62 9.12 -11.08
N VAL A 97 10.70 8.35 -11.30
CA VAL A 97 11.14 7.32 -10.35
C VAL A 97 11.48 7.93 -8.99
N ALA A 98 12.22 9.05 -8.96
CA ALA A 98 12.53 9.74 -7.72
C ALA A 98 11.27 10.18 -6.97
N ALA A 99 10.33 10.84 -7.65
CA ALA A 99 9.05 11.28 -7.07
C ALA A 99 8.22 10.10 -6.54
N PHE A 100 8.20 8.97 -7.27
CA PHE A 100 7.55 7.73 -6.83
C PHE A 100 8.16 7.22 -5.52
N LEU A 101 9.49 7.14 -5.44
CA LEU A 101 10.16 6.69 -4.22
C LEU A 101 10.00 7.68 -3.05
N ASP A 102 9.98 8.99 -3.33
CA ASP A 102 9.76 10.02 -2.31
C ASP A 102 8.35 9.93 -1.71
N SER A 103 7.37 9.53 -2.51
CA SER A 103 6.00 9.32 -2.02
C SER A 103 5.86 8.17 -1.02
N LEU A 104 6.84 7.26 -0.96
CA LEU A 104 6.86 6.16 0.01
C LEU A 104 7.44 6.58 1.37
N SER A 105 8.14 7.71 1.41
CA SER A 105 8.71 8.29 2.63
C SER A 105 7.63 9.03 3.43
N GLY A 106 7.75 8.99 4.75
CA GLY A 106 6.75 9.61 5.64
C GLY A 106 5.69 8.63 6.13
N PRO A 107 4.83 9.05 7.05
CA PRO A 107 3.79 8.21 7.63
C PRO A 107 2.75 7.82 6.57
N SER A 108 2.21 6.61 6.68
CA SER A 108 1.08 6.16 5.84
C SER A 108 -0.21 6.90 6.21
N ALA A 109 -1.25 6.76 5.39
CA ALA A 109 -2.56 7.34 5.69
C ALA A 109 -3.12 6.83 7.03
N GLY A 110 -2.93 5.54 7.33
CA GLY A 110 -3.33 4.95 8.59
C GLY A 110 -2.52 5.45 9.79
N GLU A 111 -1.21 5.64 9.62
CA GLU A 111 -0.34 6.22 10.65
C GLU A 111 -0.70 7.68 10.93
N GLN A 112 -0.95 8.48 9.89
CA GLN A 112 -1.40 9.87 10.02
C GLN A 112 -2.76 9.96 10.73
N LEU A 113 -3.70 9.10 10.35
CA LEU A 113 -5.01 9.00 10.99
C LEU A 113 -4.89 8.66 12.48
N LEU A 114 -4.06 7.67 12.83
CA LEU A 114 -3.84 7.29 14.22
C LEU A 114 -3.27 8.46 15.03
N GLU A 115 -2.27 9.16 14.50
CA GLU A 115 -1.68 10.35 15.15
C GLU A 115 -2.71 11.46 15.34
N GLU A 116 -3.52 11.75 14.32
CA GLU A 116 -4.60 12.75 14.37
C GLU A 116 -5.64 12.41 15.45
N LEU A 117 -6.12 11.16 15.48
CA LEU A 117 -7.13 10.72 16.44
C LEU A 117 -6.58 10.67 17.87
N GLN A 118 -5.30 10.32 18.06
CA GLN A 118 -4.63 10.41 19.36
C GLN A 118 -4.53 11.85 19.86
N ALA A 119 -4.22 12.79 18.96
CA ALA A 119 -4.09 14.21 19.31
C ALA A 119 -5.45 14.87 19.61
N SER A 120 -6.50 14.50 18.87
CA SER A 120 -7.85 15.05 19.08
C SER A 120 -8.62 14.36 20.23
N GLY A 121 -8.26 13.14 20.59
CA GLY A 121 -9.01 12.29 21.53
C GLY A 121 -10.32 11.76 20.97
N GLU A 122 -10.54 11.88 19.65
CA GLU A 122 -11.72 11.32 18.98
C GLU A 122 -11.61 9.79 18.87
N PHE A 123 -12.75 9.11 18.97
CA PHE A 123 -12.90 7.67 18.72
C PHE A 123 -11.85 6.79 19.43
N PRO A 124 -11.72 6.89 20.76
CA PRO A 124 -10.70 6.13 21.50
C PRO A 124 -10.83 4.61 21.34
N GLU A 125 -12.02 4.13 20.96
CA GLU A 125 -12.33 2.71 20.76
C GLU A 125 -11.54 2.09 19.58
N ILE A 126 -11.17 2.90 18.58
CA ILE A 126 -10.45 2.42 17.41
C ILE A 126 -8.94 2.67 17.48
N LEU A 127 -8.43 3.40 18.47
CA LEU A 127 -6.99 3.69 18.58
C LEU A 127 -6.15 2.41 18.73
N GLY A 128 -6.60 1.47 19.55
CA GLY A 128 -5.94 0.17 19.71
C GLY A 128 -5.92 -0.64 18.40
N PRO A 129 -7.10 -0.90 17.79
CA PRO A 129 -7.16 -1.53 16.49
C PRO A 129 -6.30 -0.87 15.41
N LEU A 130 -6.27 0.45 15.29
CA LEU A 130 -5.42 1.16 14.33
C LEU A 130 -3.93 0.99 14.61
N ALA A 131 -3.51 1.03 15.87
CA ALA A 131 -2.12 0.82 16.27
C ALA A 131 -1.64 -0.62 15.97
N GLU A 132 -2.55 -1.59 16.05
CA GLU A 132 -2.32 -2.99 15.72
C GLU A 132 -2.51 -3.30 14.23
N GLN A 133 -2.88 -2.29 13.40
CA GLN A 133 -3.26 -2.43 11.99
C GLN A 133 -4.44 -3.40 11.75
N ASP A 134 -5.25 -3.62 12.77
CA ASP A 134 -6.52 -4.36 12.70
C ASP A 134 -7.63 -3.46 12.18
N TYR A 135 -7.53 -3.12 10.88
CA TYR A 135 -8.46 -2.20 10.23
C TYR A 135 -9.87 -2.78 10.11
N GLU A 136 -10.01 -4.10 10.04
CA GLU A 136 -11.32 -4.74 10.00
C GLU A 136 -12.09 -4.48 11.29
N ARG A 137 -11.44 -4.62 12.44
CA ARG A 137 -12.04 -4.33 13.74
C ARG A 137 -12.36 -2.85 13.92
N ALA A 138 -11.48 -1.95 13.43
CA ALA A 138 -11.76 -0.52 13.44
C ALA A 138 -12.98 -0.17 12.57
N LEU A 139 -13.05 -0.72 11.35
CA LEU A 139 -14.16 -0.50 10.41
C LEU A 139 -15.48 -1.09 10.91
N GLU A 140 -15.48 -2.22 11.60
CA GLU A 140 -16.70 -2.81 12.17
C GLU A 140 -17.30 -1.88 13.23
N TRP A 141 -16.47 -1.33 14.13
CA TRP A 141 -16.92 -0.34 15.10
C TRP A 141 -17.45 0.92 14.43
N LEU A 142 -16.71 1.49 13.46
CA LEU A 142 -17.12 2.68 12.72
C LEU A 142 -18.45 2.47 11.98
N MET A 143 -18.68 1.30 11.41
CA MET A 143 -19.94 0.96 10.75
C MET A 143 -21.13 0.95 11.72
N SER A 144 -20.95 0.44 12.95
CA SER A 144 -22.00 0.47 13.95
C SER A 144 -22.36 1.90 14.36
N GLU A 145 -21.37 2.76 14.52
CA GLU A 145 -21.57 4.16 14.89
C GLU A 145 -22.20 4.98 13.75
N VAL A 146 -21.76 4.79 12.49
CA VAL A 146 -22.32 5.50 11.32
C VAL A 146 -23.81 5.23 11.14
N ALA A 147 -24.28 4.02 11.47
CA ALA A 147 -25.69 3.67 11.35
C ALA A 147 -26.59 4.50 12.29
N GLU A 148 -26.09 4.86 13.46
CA GLU A 148 -26.82 5.58 14.50
C GLU A 148 -26.54 7.10 14.52
N ALA A 149 -25.41 7.53 13.92
CA ALA A 149 -25.00 8.92 13.91
C ALA A 149 -25.78 9.77 12.87
N ASP A 150 -25.83 11.07 13.11
CA ASP A 150 -26.35 12.07 12.18
C ASP A 150 -25.40 13.29 12.05
N GLY A 151 -25.72 14.19 11.14
CA GLY A 151 -25.04 15.47 10.97
C GLY A 151 -23.51 15.39 10.86
N GLU A 152 -22.82 16.22 11.63
CA GLU A 152 -21.36 16.35 11.62
C GLU A 152 -20.68 15.07 12.10
N ARG A 153 -21.23 14.37 13.11
CA ARG A 153 -20.65 13.12 13.62
C ARG A 153 -20.63 12.04 12.54
N ARG A 154 -21.71 11.88 11.78
CA ARG A 154 -21.77 10.93 10.66
C ARG A 154 -20.72 11.27 9.58
N THR A 155 -20.57 12.56 9.26
CA THR A 155 -19.59 13.04 8.30
C THR A 155 -18.18 12.67 8.76
N ARG A 156 -17.85 12.95 10.02
CA ARG A 156 -16.52 12.67 10.58
C ARG A 156 -16.20 11.16 10.62
N LEU A 157 -17.13 10.32 11.02
CA LEU A 157 -16.98 8.86 10.98
C LEU A 157 -16.67 8.36 9.57
N ARG A 158 -17.34 8.91 8.56
CA ARG A 158 -17.09 8.56 7.16
C ARG A 158 -15.70 9.00 6.68
N GLU A 159 -15.22 10.17 7.07
CA GLU A 159 -13.86 10.64 6.76
C GLU A 159 -12.81 9.67 7.31
N VAL A 160 -12.97 9.24 8.55
CA VAL A 160 -12.11 8.24 9.19
C VAL A 160 -12.14 6.91 8.44
N MET A 161 -13.32 6.45 8.04
CA MET A 161 -13.43 5.22 7.22
C MET A 161 -12.74 5.37 5.86
N VAL A 162 -12.87 6.53 5.20
CA VAL A 162 -12.21 6.79 3.91
C VAL A 162 -10.69 6.76 4.08
N ALA A 163 -10.13 7.36 5.13
CA ALA A 163 -8.69 7.31 5.40
C ALA A 163 -8.20 5.87 5.63
N ILE A 164 -8.98 5.02 6.31
CA ILE A 164 -8.68 3.58 6.43
C ILE A 164 -8.76 2.89 5.06
N PHE A 165 -9.73 3.22 4.21
CA PHE A 165 -9.81 2.66 2.87
C PHE A 165 -8.64 3.05 1.99
N ASP A 166 -8.12 4.26 2.15
CA ASP A 166 -6.93 4.73 1.41
C ASP A 166 -5.66 4.01 1.90
N GLU A 167 -5.56 3.72 3.20
CA GLU A 167 -4.49 2.89 3.76
C GLU A 167 -4.55 1.45 3.22
N LEU A 168 -5.74 0.85 3.17
CA LEU A 168 -5.94 -0.51 2.68
C LEU A 168 -5.75 -0.64 1.17
N GLY A 169 -6.02 0.43 0.42
CA GLY A 169 -6.04 0.43 -1.05
C GLY A 169 -7.35 -0.07 -1.65
N GLN A 170 -7.47 0.12 -2.98
CA GLN A 170 -8.73 -0.13 -3.70
C GLN A 170 -9.06 -1.61 -3.88
N HIS A 171 -8.04 -2.46 -3.94
CA HIS A 171 -8.18 -3.91 -4.21
C HIS A 171 -8.09 -4.78 -2.96
N ASP A 172 -8.01 -4.17 -1.78
CA ASP A 172 -8.03 -4.91 -0.53
C ASP A 172 -9.45 -5.44 -0.25
N PRO A 173 -9.62 -6.75 0.03
CA PRO A 173 -10.94 -7.34 0.24
C PRO A 173 -11.74 -6.71 1.39
N VAL A 174 -11.06 -6.27 2.45
CA VAL A 174 -11.70 -5.58 3.59
C VAL A 174 -12.21 -4.22 3.13
N SER A 175 -11.38 -3.45 2.43
CA SER A 175 -11.75 -2.15 1.86
C SER A 175 -12.96 -2.28 0.92
N GLU A 176 -12.96 -3.23 -0.02
CA GLU A 176 -14.07 -3.46 -0.94
C GLU A 176 -15.37 -3.82 -0.22
N ASN A 177 -15.30 -4.71 0.78
CA ASN A 177 -16.45 -5.11 1.55
C ASN A 177 -17.07 -3.94 2.30
N TYR A 178 -16.27 -3.18 3.04
CA TYR A 178 -16.77 -2.08 3.87
C TYR A 178 -17.19 -0.86 3.05
N ARG A 179 -16.56 -0.56 1.91
CA ARG A 179 -17.05 0.46 0.94
C ARG A 179 -18.46 0.14 0.46
N ARG A 180 -18.74 -1.13 0.14
CA ARG A 180 -20.07 -1.58 -0.29
C ARG A 180 -21.10 -1.48 0.84
N ARG A 181 -20.75 -1.92 2.04
CA ARG A 181 -21.61 -1.81 3.25
C ARG A 181 -21.93 -0.36 3.56
N LEU A 182 -20.95 0.52 3.57
CA LEU A 182 -21.12 1.95 3.80
C LEU A 182 -22.06 2.58 2.77
N ALA A 183 -21.89 2.28 1.50
CA ALA A 183 -22.80 2.77 0.45
C ALA A 183 -24.26 2.37 0.69
N THR A 184 -24.49 1.12 1.16
CA THR A 184 -25.85 0.63 1.45
C THR A 184 -26.48 1.28 2.70
N THR A 185 -25.66 1.68 3.66
CA THR A 185 -26.14 2.31 4.92
C THR A 185 -26.55 3.78 4.71
N LEU A 186 -26.10 4.40 3.62
CA LEU A 186 -26.33 5.82 3.34
C LEU A 186 -27.55 6.10 2.45
N TYR A 187 -28.14 5.04 1.86
CA TYR A 187 -29.31 5.10 0.98
C TYR A 187 -30.41 4.19 1.50
#